data_6bb67eff220f782b1c006208ec09edf6
#
_entry.id   6bb67eff220f782b1c006208ec09edf6
#
_cell.length_a   1.000
_cell.length_b   1.000
_cell.length_c   1.000
_cell.angle_alpha   90.00
_cell.angle_beta   90.00
_cell.angle_gamma   90.00
#
_symmetry.space_group_name_H-M   'P 1'
#
loop_
_entity.id
_entity.type
_entity.pdbx_description
1 polymer ?
#
loop_
_entity_poly.entity_id
_entity_poly.type
_entity_poly.pdbx_seq_one_letter_code
_entity_poly.pdbx_strand_id
1 'polypeptide(L)'
;MPRSRRRLPGAGAKPPRREVYWTSQAERDRGHWRQSDRRILARIDRLVEDIPKHPFAGIGKPEPLRYEWSGYWSRRITGEHRLVYRVEGNTIFIAQCRFHYD
;
A
#
# COMPACT_ATOMS: atom_id res chain seq x y z
N MET A 1 -22.58 9.33 -34.73
CA MET A 1 -22.13 9.53 -34.17
C MET A 1 -21.56 9.57 -33.41
N PRO A 2 -21.57 9.17 -33.40
CA PRO A 2 -21.03 9.30 -32.50
C PRO A 2 -20.35 9.32 -31.81
N ARG A 3 -20.56 9.28 -31.61
CA ARG A 3 -19.91 9.44 -31.00
C ARG A 3 -19.34 9.44 -30.07
N SER A 4 -19.65 9.24 -29.93
CA SER A 4 -19.19 9.39 -29.07
C SER A 4 -18.52 9.16 -28.53
N ARG A 5 -18.68 9.00 -28.66
CA ARG A 5 -18.04 8.99 -28.27
C ARG A 5 -17.58 8.98 -27.42
N ARG A 6 -17.88 8.82 -27.23
CA ARG A 6 -17.60 8.87 -26.51
C ARG A 6 -16.85 8.91 -25.82
N ARG A 7 -17.03 9.19 -25.47
CA ARG A 7 -16.43 9.06 -24.73
C ARG A 7 -15.92 8.18 -24.27
N LEU A 8 -15.54 8.33 -24.53
CA LEU A 8 -14.89 7.16 -24.21
C LEU A 8 -14.21 7.22 -22.95
N PRO A 9 -14.26 6.13 -22.16
CA PRO A 9 -13.68 6.12 -20.86
C PRO A 9 -12.21 6.41 -20.88
N GLY A 10 -11.52 6.13 -21.89
CA GLY A 10 -10.10 6.36 -21.89
C GLY A 10 -9.73 7.79 -22.00
N ALA A 11 -10.51 8.56 -22.72
CA ALA A 11 -10.12 9.93 -23.01
C ALA A 11 -10.45 10.80 -21.83
N GLY A 12 -9.43 11.35 -21.20
CA GLY A 12 -9.62 12.23 -20.07
C GLY A 12 -10.07 11.56 -18.80
N ALA A 13 -10.30 10.25 -18.83
CA ALA A 13 -10.68 9.54 -17.62
C ALA A 13 -9.46 9.16 -16.83
N LYS A 14 -9.58 9.19 -15.53
CA LYS A 14 -8.50 8.73 -14.68
C LYS A 14 -8.46 7.22 -14.70
N PRO A 15 -7.25 6.64 -14.61
CA PRO A 15 -7.16 5.19 -14.48
C PRO A 15 -7.87 4.73 -13.22
N PRO A 16 -8.39 3.51 -13.19
CA PRO A 16 -9.00 2.99 -11.99
C PRO A 16 -8.03 3.03 -10.84
N ARG A 17 -8.54 3.37 -9.67
CA ARG A 17 -7.71 3.36 -8.49
C ARG A 17 -7.42 1.92 -8.10
N ARG A 18 -6.21 1.68 -7.64
CA ARG A 18 -5.87 0.39 -7.08
C ARG A 18 -6.57 0.23 -5.75
N GLU A 19 -7.06 -0.97 -5.53
CA GLU A 19 -7.74 -1.27 -4.27
C GLU A 19 -6.72 -1.71 -3.23
N VAL A 20 -7.04 -1.46 -1.97
CA VAL A 20 -6.17 -1.85 -0.87
C VAL A 20 -6.87 -2.91 -0.04
N TYR A 21 -6.22 -4.03 0.15
CA TYR A 21 -6.72 -5.11 0.96
C TYR A 21 -5.80 -5.30 2.17
N TRP A 22 -6.39 -5.34 3.35
CA TRP A 22 -5.65 -5.55 4.59
C TRP A 22 -5.80 -7.00 4.99
N THR A 23 -4.68 -7.71 5.11
CA THR A 23 -4.74 -9.08 5.62
C THR A 23 -5.14 -9.07 7.10
N SER A 24 -5.49 -10.23 7.63
CA SER A 24 -5.83 -10.33 9.04
C SER A 24 -4.69 -9.85 9.93
N GLN A 25 -3.47 -10.21 9.57
CA GLN A 25 -2.31 -9.75 10.34
C GLN A 25 -2.17 -8.24 10.30
N ALA A 26 -2.33 -7.65 9.11
CA ALA A 26 -2.21 -6.21 8.96
C ALA A 26 -3.31 -5.49 9.75
N GLU A 27 -4.50 -6.05 9.79
CA GLU A 27 -5.57 -5.45 10.57
C GLU A 27 -5.27 -5.50 12.07
N ARG A 28 -4.70 -6.61 12.55
CA ARG A 28 -4.29 -6.70 13.94
C ARG A 28 -3.20 -5.68 14.26
N ASP A 29 -2.23 -5.55 13.37
CA ASP A 29 -1.15 -4.59 13.57
C ASP A 29 -1.69 -3.16 13.63
N ARG A 30 -2.60 -2.85 12.72
CA ARG A 30 -3.21 -1.54 12.67
C ARG A 30 -3.99 -1.24 13.94
N GLY A 31 -4.71 -2.25 14.44
CA GLY A 31 -5.44 -2.12 15.70
C GLY A 31 -4.52 -1.86 16.89
N HIS A 32 -3.36 -2.51 16.89
CA HIS A 32 -2.36 -2.25 17.92
C HIS A 32 -1.96 -0.77 17.93
N TRP A 33 -1.68 -0.22 16.75
CA TRP A 33 -1.26 1.18 16.66
C TRP A 33 -2.40 2.15 17.00
N ARG A 34 -3.62 1.79 16.65
CA ARG A 34 -4.76 2.61 17.01
C ARG A 34 -4.87 2.83 18.51
N GLN A 35 -4.44 1.84 19.28
CA GLN A 35 -4.51 1.92 20.73
C GLN A 35 -3.24 2.43 21.38
N SER A 36 -2.08 2.20 20.76
CA SER A 36 -0.82 2.46 21.42
C SER A 36 -0.07 3.67 20.91
N ASP A 37 -0.22 4.05 19.63
CA ASP A 37 0.55 5.17 19.10
C ASP A 37 -0.12 5.74 17.86
N ARG A 38 -0.81 6.85 18.04
CA ARG A 38 -1.55 7.48 16.96
C ARG A 38 -0.66 8.13 15.92
N ARG A 39 0.56 8.49 16.26
CA ARG A 39 1.49 9.03 15.28
C ARG A 39 1.91 7.96 14.30
N ILE A 40 2.15 6.76 14.79
CA ILE A 40 2.49 5.65 13.92
C ILE A 40 1.30 5.31 13.03
N LEU A 41 0.11 5.30 13.59
CA LEU A 41 -1.09 5.06 12.80
C LEU A 41 -1.22 6.08 11.67
N ALA A 42 -1.01 7.35 11.96
CA ALA A 42 -1.08 8.39 10.94
C ALA A 42 -0.03 8.18 9.86
N ARG A 43 1.16 7.76 10.25
CA ARG A 43 2.22 7.49 9.28
C ARG A 43 1.83 6.33 8.36
N ILE A 44 1.26 5.28 8.94
CA ILE A 44 0.78 4.13 8.17
C ILE A 44 -0.28 4.58 7.17
N ASP A 45 -1.21 5.41 7.61
CA ASP A 45 -2.27 5.90 6.73
C ASP A 45 -1.69 6.67 5.55
N ARG A 46 -0.65 7.47 5.77
CA ARG A 46 -0.01 8.20 4.68
C ARG A 46 0.69 7.27 3.71
N LEU A 47 1.33 6.24 4.22
CA LEU A 47 1.97 5.25 3.35
C LEU A 47 0.93 4.52 2.51
N VAL A 48 -0.16 4.11 3.14
CA VAL A 48 -1.21 3.37 2.44
C VAL A 48 -1.90 4.25 1.40
N GLU A 49 -1.95 5.55 1.64
CA GLU A 49 -2.50 6.46 0.65
C GLU A 49 -1.56 6.63 -0.54
N ASP A 50 -0.27 6.59 -0.30
CA ASP A 50 0.72 6.78 -1.37
C ASP A 50 0.92 5.53 -2.24
N ILE A 51 0.88 4.35 -1.62
CA ILE A 51 1.19 3.11 -2.32
C ILE A 51 0.33 2.87 -3.57
N PRO A 52 -0.99 3.06 -3.55
CA PRO A 52 -1.77 2.84 -4.76
C PRO A 52 -1.42 3.79 -5.89
N LYS A 53 -0.91 4.96 -5.57
CA LYS A 53 -0.52 5.94 -6.57
C LYS A 53 0.86 5.65 -7.12
N HIS A 54 1.75 5.18 -6.27
CA HIS A 54 3.15 4.95 -6.61
C HIS A 54 3.63 3.65 -5.96
N PRO A 55 3.20 2.49 -6.49
CA PRO A 55 3.46 1.23 -5.76
C PRO A 55 4.93 0.86 -5.61
N PHE A 56 5.79 1.40 -6.44
CA PHE A 56 7.21 1.02 -6.39
C PHE A 56 8.13 2.21 -6.17
N ALA A 57 7.56 3.35 -5.83
CA ALA A 57 8.31 4.58 -5.57
C ALA A 57 7.55 5.37 -4.51
N GLY A 58 8.04 6.55 -4.16
CA GLY A 58 7.32 7.41 -3.24
C GLY A 58 7.89 7.40 -1.84
N ILE A 59 7.05 7.73 -0.85
CA ILE A 59 7.53 7.96 0.50
C ILE A 59 7.85 6.66 1.23
N GLY A 60 8.70 6.75 2.24
CA GLY A 60 8.99 5.59 3.07
C GLY A 60 10.05 4.65 2.52
N LYS A 61 10.80 5.07 1.51
CA LYS A 61 11.89 4.26 0.93
C LYS A 61 11.41 2.88 0.52
N PRO A 62 10.53 2.77 -0.47
CA PRO A 62 10.05 1.45 -0.91
C PRO A 62 11.21 0.60 -1.42
N GLU A 63 11.26 -0.64 -0.95
CA GLU A 63 12.31 -1.58 -1.31
C GLU A 63 11.70 -2.95 -1.61
N PRO A 64 12.15 -3.62 -2.69
CA PRO A 64 11.71 -4.99 -2.91
C PRO A 64 12.41 -5.92 -1.93
N LEU A 65 11.69 -6.94 -1.49
CA LEU A 65 12.20 -7.90 -0.54
C LEU A 65 12.70 -9.15 -1.25
N ARG A 66 13.42 -10.00 -0.52
CA ARG A 66 14.08 -11.17 -1.10
C ARG A 66 13.69 -12.43 -0.36
N TYR A 67 14.13 -13.57 -0.89
CA TYR A 67 13.99 -14.89 -0.31
C TYR A 67 12.52 -15.22 -0.12
N GLU A 68 12.12 -15.65 1.05
CA GLU A 68 10.73 -16.02 1.26
C GLU A 68 9.76 -14.86 1.14
N TRP A 69 10.28 -13.63 1.16
CA TRP A 69 9.44 -12.44 0.94
C TRP A 69 9.52 -11.92 -0.50
N SER A 70 10.08 -12.72 -1.40
CA SER A 70 10.20 -12.32 -2.79
C SER A 70 8.83 -11.97 -3.36
N GLY A 71 8.76 -10.85 -4.08
CA GLY A 71 7.49 -10.35 -4.60
C GLY A 71 6.81 -9.33 -3.71
N TYR A 72 7.28 -9.21 -2.47
CA TYR A 72 6.78 -8.20 -1.55
C TYR A 72 7.71 -6.99 -1.54
N TRP A 73 7.18 -5.89 -1.05
CA TRP A 73 7.88 -4.63 -0.90
C TRP A 73 7.71 -4.15 0.53
N SER A 74 8.64 -3.33 1.01
CA SER A 74 8.49 -2.72 2.32
C SER A 74 8.65 -1.23 2.23
N ARG A 75 8.00 -0.53 3.16
CA ARG A 75 8.22 0.91 3.36
C ARG A 75 8.43 1.15 4.83
N ARG A 76 9.25 2.13 5.14
CA ARG A 76 9.57 2.46 6.53
C ARG A 76 8.42 3.19 7.19
N ILE A 77 8.00 2.66 8.34
CA ILE A 77 7.08 3.35 9.23
C ILE A 77 7.90 4.15 10.23
N THR A 78 8.80 3.45 10.92
CA THR A 78 9.80 4.04 11.81
C THR A 78 11.11 3.33 11.56
N GLY A 79 12.15 3.64 12.35
CA GLY A 79 13.40 2.89 12.25
C GLY A 79 13.22 1.41 12.54
N GLU A 80 12.24 1.07 13.35
CA GLU A 80 12.02 -0.29 13.81
C GLU A 80 10.91 -1.02 13.06
N HIS A 81 9.92 -0.30 12.56
CA HIS A 81 8.73 -0.92 11.98
C HIS A 81 8.64 -0.68 10.49
N ARG A 82 8.14 -1.69 9.78
CA ARG A 82 7.98 -1.65 8.33
C ARG A 82 6.55 -2.02 7.96
N LEU A 83 6.10 -1.39 6.89
CA LEU A 83 4.86 -1.80 6.25
C LEU A 83 5.25 -2.69 5.08
N VAL A 84 4.74 -3.92 5.05
CA VAL A 84 5.07 -4.88 4.00
C VAL A 84 3.83 -5.11 3.17
N TYR A 85 4.00 -5.06 1.85
CA TYR A 85 2.88 -5.17 0.93
C TYR A 85 3.32 -5.82 -0.37
N ARG A 86 2.35 -6.26 -1.15
CA ARG A 86 2.62 -6.70 -2.51
C ARG A 86 1.53 -6.17 -3.43
N VAL A 87 1.88 -6.10 -4.71
CA VAL A 87 0.97 -5.60 -5.74
C VAL A 87 0.60 -6.76 -6.63
N GLU A 88 -0.69 -6.98 -6.80
CA GLU A 88 -1.16 -8.04 -7.64
C GLU A 88 -2.29 -7.50 -8.49
N GLY A 89 -2.03 -7.32 -9.78
CA GLY A 89 -3.00 -6.69 -10.66
C GLY A 89 -3.31 -5.29 -10.15
N ASN A 90 -4.57 -5.05 -9.87
CA ASN A 90 -5.03 -3.74 -9.43
C ASN A 90 -5.23 -3.69 -7.91
N THR A 91 -4.66 -4.63 -7.17
CA THR A 91 -4.85 -4.71 -5.74
C THR A 91 -3.51 -4.61 -5.01
N ILE A 92 -3.51 -3.81 -3.94
CA ILE A 92 -2.40 -3.72 -3.01
C ILE A 92 -2.78 -4.56 -1.80
N PHE A 93 -1.97 -5.57 -1.49
CA PHE A 93 -2.19 -6.40 -0.30
C PHE A 93 -1.25 -5.95 0.80
N ILE A 94 -1.79 -5.43 1.89
CA ILE A 94 -0.98 -5.04 3.05
C ILE A 94 -0.83 -6.27 3.92
N ALA A 95 0.40 -6.78 4.01
CA ALA A 95 0.66 -8.03 4.71
C ALA A 95 0.86 -7.82 6.20
N GLN A 96 1.58 -6.77 6.56
CA GLN A 96 1.81 -6.45 7.97
C GLN A 96 2.29 -5.01 8.07
N CYS A 97 2.14 -4.41 9.26
CA CYS A 97 2.60 -3.04 9.47
C CYS A 97 3.14 -2.86 10.89
N ARG A 98 3.83 -3.87 11.37
CA ARG A 98 4.45 -3.85 12.68
C ARG A 98 5.69 -4.74 12.64
N PHE A 99 6.75 -4.33 13.35
CA PHE A 99 8.03 -5.04 13.38
C PHE A 99 8.70 -5.06 12.02
N HIS A 100 9.84 -5.70 11.98
CA HIS A 100 10.54 -6.00 10.75
C HIS A 100 9.95 -7.26 10.13
N TYR A 101 10.18 -7.39 8.85
CA TYR A 101 9.95 -8.65 8.17
C TYR A 101 11.20 -9.50 8.40
N ASP A 102 11.01 -10.78 8.48
CA ASP A 102 12.15 -11.69 8.56
C ASP A 102 11.96 -12.86 7.62
#